data_c0c2c9feac5b0832548f422d3b15b4cc
#
_entry.id   c0c2c9feac5b0832548f422d3b15b4cc
#
_cell.length_a   1.000
_cell.length_b   1.000
_cell.length_c   1.000
_cell.angle_alpha   90.00
_cell.angle_beta   90.00
_cell.angle_gamma   90.00
#
_symmetry.space_group_name_H-M   'P 1'
#
loop_
_entity.id
_entity.type
_entity.pdbx_description
1 polymer ?
#
loop_
_entity_poly.entity_id
_entity_poly.type
_entity_poly.pdbx_seq_one_letter_code
_entity_poly.pdbx_strand_id
1 'polypeptide(L)'
;MTQAGDTLLYLDNVSVSFDGFKALNALSLYIAEGEMRAIIGPNGAGKTTMMDVITGKTRPDMGTVAFGKDIDLTKLDEAAIATLGIGRKFQKPTVFESHTVYDNILLALDRPRGVLSTLFGKSNGTDHKRVDEILEITRLGDLSAELGANLSHGQKQWLEIGMLLAQDPMLLLVDEPAAGMTDAETADTARLLKEIAKDHSVVVVEHDMDFVRDLGVKVTVLHEGRVLAEGSLDQVSANQEVIDVYLGR
;
A
#
# COMPACT_ATOMS: atom_id res chain seq x y z
N MET A 1 -1.71 10.86 24.75
CA MET A 1 -0.51 11.59 24.27
C MET A 1 0.39 10.55 23.63
N THR A 2 0.29 10.35 22.33
CA THR A 2 1.12 9.42 21.57
C THR A 2 2.51 10.05 21.48
N GLN A 3 3.55 9.29 21.81
CA GLN A 3 4.93 9.79 21.80
C GLN A 3 5.32 10.09 20.34
N ALA A 4 5.84 11.26 20.09
CA ALA A 4 6.27 11.76 18.77
C ALA A 4 7.47 10.98 18.17
N GLY A 5 7.85 9.83 18.74
CA GLY A 5 8.96 8.98 18.32
C GLY A 5 8.57 7.84 17.36
N ASP A 6 7.28 7.50 17.29
CA ASP A 6 6.81 6.27 16.63
C ASP A 6 5.94 6.55 15.39
N THR A 7 5.89 7.78 14.89
CA THR A 7 5.08 8.13 13.71
C THR A 7 5.92 7.98 12.45
N LEU A 8 5.50 7.09 11.54
CA LEU A 8 6.14 6.89 10.24
C LEU A 8 5.60 7.87 9.18
N LEU A 9 4.28 8.05 9.13
CA LEU A 9 3.62 8.93 8.17
C LEU A 9 2.65 9.87 8.90
N TYR A 10 2.71 11.16 8.59
CA TYR A 10 1.81 12.15 9.14
C TYR A 10 1.30 13.11 8.06
N LEU A 11 -0.02 13.14 7.89
CA LEU A 11 -0.73 14.14 7.10
C LEU A 11 -1.33 15.16 8.07
N ASP A 12 -1.08 16.44 7.83
CA ASP A 12 -1.62 17.53 8.65
C ASP A 12 -2.39 18.54 7.81
N ASN A 13 -3.70 18.60 8.03
CA ASN A 13 -4.63 19.52 7.36
C ASN A 13 -4.52 19.53 5.82
N VAL A 14 -4.28 18.36 5.24
CA VAL A 14 -4.08 18.17 3.80
C VAL A 14 -5.38 18.43 3.05
N SER A 15 -5.35 19.35 2.08
CA SER A 15 -6.46 19.66 1.20
C SER A 15 -6.06 19.58 -0.25
N VAL A 16 -6.95 18.99 -1.07
CA VAL A 16 -6.78 18.85 -2.53
C VAL A 16 -8.10 19.16 -3.21
N SER A 17 -8.07 20.01 -4.23
CA SER A 17 -9.23 20.35 -5.03
C SER A 17 -8.98 20.08 -6.51
N PHE A 18 -9.98 19.50 -7.19
CA PHE A 18 -9.98 19.33 -8.65
C PHE A 18 -11.20 20.06 -9.21
N ASP A 19 -10.98 21.05 -10.06
CA ASP A 19 -12.04 21.84 -10.71
C ASP A 19 -13.14 22.36 -9.73
N GLY A 20 -12.71 22.77 -8.53
CA GLY A 20 -13.58 23.27 -7.48
C GLY A 20 -14.21 22.19 -6.57
N PHE A 21 -14.05 20.90 -6.89
CA PHE A 21 -14.42 19.80 -6.02
C PHE A 21 -13.29 19.49 -5.03
N LYS A 22 -13.60 19.52 -3.73
CA LYS A 22 -12.63 19.17 -2.68
C LYS A 22 -12.57 17.66 -2.51
N ALA A 23 -11.52 17.04 -3.05
CA ALA A 23 -11.26 15.61 -2.90
C ALA A 23 -10.67 15.26 -1.53
N LEU A 24 -9.80 16.13 -0.98
CA LEU A 24 -9.37 16.11 0.43
C LEU A 24 -9.70 17.47 1.06
N ASN A 25 -10.13 17.44 2.32
CA ASN A 25 -10.65 18.61 3.01
C ASN A 25 -10.14 18.66 4.45
N ALA A 26 -8.96 19.26 4.63
CA ALA A 26 -8.24 19.31 5.90
C ALA A 26 -8.03 17.91 6.51
N LEU A 27 -7.64 16.94 5.68
CA LEU A 27 -7.36 15.58 6.14
C LEU A 27 -6.14 15.56 7.06
N SER A 28 -6.34 15.04 8.28
CA SER A 28 -5.26 14.76 9.21
C SER A 28 -5.28 13.28 9.57
N LEU A 29 -4.16 12.59 9.38
CA LEU A 29 -3.99 11.16 9.61
C LEU A 29 -2.55 10.87 9.98
N TYR A 30 -2.33 9.94 10.90
CA TYR A 30 -0.98 9.44 11.20
C TYR A 30 -0.95 7.90 11.13
N ILE A 31 0.17 7.35 10.70
CA ILE A 31 0.49 5.92 10.71
C ILE A 31 1.75 5.73 11.54
N ALA A 32 1.70 4.87 12.53
CA ALA A 32 2.87 4.52 13.33
C ALA A 32 3.81 3.58 12.57
N GLU A 33 5.08 3.55 12.97
CA GLU A 33 6.03 2.56 12.45
C GLU A 33 5.59 1.14 12.85
N GLY A 34 5.64 0.20 11.89
CA GLY A 34 5.16 -1.17 12.07
C GLY A 34 3.63 -1.31 12.16
N GLU A 35 2.88 -0.23 11.91
CA GLU A 35 1.43 -0.30 11.96
C GLU A 35 0.85 -0.87 10.67
N MET A 36 -0.14 -1.77 10.80
CA MET A 36 -1.05 -2.12 9.73
C MET A 36 -2.39 -1.42 9.94
N ARG A 37 -2.85 -0.67 8.93
CA ARG A 37 -4.07 0.13 8.98
C ARG A 37 -4.96 -0.15 7.78
N ALA A 38 -6.25 -0.33 8.00
CA ALA A 38 -7.24 -0.32 6.94
C ALA A 38 -7.88 1.07 6.80
N ILE A 39 -7.98 1.55 5.57
CA ILE A 39 -8.69 2.79 5.21
C ILE A 39 -9.93 2.40 4.42
N ILE A 40 -11.09 2.72 4.94
CA ILE A 40 -12.38 2.44 4.28
C ILE A 40 -13.14 3.74 4.02
N GLY A 41 -14.19 3.66 3.23
CA GLY A 41 -15.06 4.79 2.93
C GLY A 41 -15.79 4.60 1.59
N PRO A 42 -16.88 5.32 1.34
CA PRO A 42 -17.60 5.24 0.08
C PRO A 42 -16.74 5.71 -1.11
N ASN A 43 -17.26 5.48 -2.33
CA ASN A 43 -16.65 6.04 -3.53
C ASN A 43 -16.67 7.56 -3.46
N GLY A 44 -15.55 8.19 -3.83
CA GLY A 44 -15.39 9.65 -3.72
C GLY A 44 -15.00 10.15 -2.32
N ALA A 45 -14.80 9.28 -1.33
CA ALA A 45 -14.36 9.67 0.02
C ALA A 45 -12.95 10.28 0.11
N GLY A 46 -12.16 10.21 -0.98
CA GLY A 46 -10.81 10.76 -1.03
C GLY A 46 -9.68 9.72 -0.86
N LYS A 47 -10.01 8.43 -0.77
CA LYS A 47 -9.02 7.35 -0.53
C LYS A 47 -7.87 7.34 -1.55
N THR A 48 -8.20 7.31 -2.85
CA THR A 48 -7.20 7.31 -3.93
C THR A 48 -6.41 8.62 -3.95
N THR A 49 -7.07 9.76 -3.75
CA THR A 49 -6.39 11.08 -3.68
C THR A 49 -5.43 11.15 -2.51
N MET A 50 -5.79 10.58 -1.36
CA MET A 50 -4.89 10.48 -0.20
C MET A 50 -3.63 9.68 -0.58
N MET A 51 -3.77 8.52 -1.22
CA MET A 51 -2.63 7.72 -1.66
C MET A 51 -1.81 8.44 -2.73
N ASP A 52 -2.46 9.14 -3.67
CA ASP A 52 -1.80 9.95 -4.70
C ASP A 52 -0.98 11.09 -4.08
N VAL A 53 -1.45 11.69 -2.98
CA VAL A 53 -0.69 12.71 -2.24
C VAL A 53 0.53 12.10 -1.53
N ILE A 54 0.36 10.96 -0.86
CA ILE A 54 1.45 10.28 -0.14
C ILE A 54 2.56 9.87 -1.12
N THR A 55 2.20 9.44 -2.33
CA THR A 55 3.16 9.01 -3.36
C THR A 55 3.70 10.14 -4.24
N GLY A 56 3.28 11.39 -4.02
CA GLY A 56 3.74 12.56 -4.79
C GLY A 56 3.10 12.74 -6.16
N LYS A 57 2.19 11.85 -6.56
CA LYS A 57 1.45 11.94 -7.83
C LYS A 57 0.51 13.14 -7.86
N THR A 58 -0.04 13.52 -6.70
CA THR A 58 -0.85 14.73 -6.53
C THR A 58 -0.24 15.61 -5.47
N ARG A 59 -0.03 16.89 -5.77
CA ARG A 59 0.43 17.87 -4.77
C ARG A 59 -0.77 18.46 -4.05
N PRO A 60 -0.74 18.57 -2.71
CA PRO A 60 -1.81 19.20 -1.97
C PRO A 60 -1.82 20.73 -2.19
N ASP A 61 -3.02 21.32 -2.16
CA ASP A 61 -3.19 22.78 -2.19
C ASP A 61 -2.79 23.40 -0.85
N MET A 62 -3.04 22.66 0.25
CA MET A 62 -2.74 23.09 1.63
C MET A 62 -2.37 21.87 2.48
N GLY A 63 -1.69 22.14 3.58
CA GLY A 63 -1.27 21.13 4.54
C GLY A 63 0.13 20.61 4.27
N THR A 64 0.56 19.65 5.08
CA THR A 64 1.89 19.03 5.01
C THR A 64 1.76 17.52 5.07
N VAL A 65 2.71 16.81 4.44
CA VAL A 65 2.85 15.35 4.54
C VAL A 65 4.27 15.03 4.94
N ALA A 66 4.45 14.55 6.16
CA ALA A 66 5.74 14.19 6.70
C ALA A 66 5.93 12.67 6.74
N PHE A 67 7.14 12.21 6.41
CA PHE A 67 7.55 10.80 6.47
C PHE A 67 8.81 10.65 7.31
N GLY A 68 8.84 9.63 8.17
CA GLY A 68 9.89 9.51 9.16
C GLY A 68 9.91 10.72 10.11
N LYS A 69 11.09 11.16 10.49
CA LYS A 69 11.21 12.24 11.49
C LYS A 69 10.90 13.62 10.95
N ASP A 70 11.36 13.95 9.71
CA ASP A 70 11.29 15.33 9.21
C ASP A 70 11.25 15.47 7.68
N ILE A 71 10.94 14.40 6.93
CA ILE A 71 10.94 14.44 5.46
C ILE A 71 9.58 14.93 4.98
N ASP A 72 9.56 16.13 4.38
CA ASP A 72 8.35 16.70 3.77
C ASP A 72 8.16 16.16 2.35
N LEU A 73 7.21 15.22 2.20
CA LEU A 73 6.92 14.57 0.92
C LEU A 73 6.36 15.54 -0.13
N THR A 74 5.75 16.65 0.29
CA THR A 74 5.16 17.63 -0.65
C THR A 74 6.21 18.32 -1.52
N LYS A 75 7.49 18.25 -1.14
CA LYS A 75 8.65 18.82 -1.85
C LYS A 75 9.35 17.84 -2.78
N LEU A 76 8.96 16.58 -2.76
CA LEU A 76 9.60 15.49 -3.49
C LEU A 76 8.76 15.09 -4.71
N ASP A 77 9.40 14.45 -5.67
CA ASP A 77 8.72 13.77 -6.78
C ASP A 77 8.46 12.29 -6.45
N GLU A 78 7.67 11.62 -7.28
CA GLU A 78 7.30 10.20 -7.11
C GLU A 78 8.52 9.28 -6.98
N ALA A 79 9.58 9.53 -7.78
CA ALA A 79 10.78 8.70 -7.76
C ALA A 79 11.59 8.85 -6.47
N ALA A 80 11.72 10.07 -5.97
CA ALA A 80 12.37 10.35 -4.69
C ALA A 80 11.58 9.72 -3.53
N ILE A 81 10.23 9.81 -3.54
CA ILE A 81 9.36 9.21 -2.53
C ILE A 81 9.47 7.68 -2.55
N ALA A 82 9.48 7.06 -3.73
CA ALA A 82 9.70 5.62 -3.84
C ALA A 82 11.06 5.19 -3.26
N THR A 83 12.11 5.98 -3.52
CA THR A 83 13.47 5.74 -2.99
C THR A 83 13.54 5.88 -1.46
N LEU A 84 12.62 6.63 -0.84
CA LEU A 84 12.50 6.70 0.63
C LEU A 84 11.89 5.45 1.25
N GLY A 85 11.44 4.50 0.44
CA GLY A 85 10.81 3.26 0.90
C GLY A 85 9.29 3.37 1.05
N ILE A 86 8.62 4.20 0.25
CA ILE A 86 7.16 4.19 0.12
C ILE A 86 6.79 3.44 -1.16
N GLY A 87 6.31 2.20 -1.01
CA GLY A 87 5.83 1.38 -2.12
C GLY A 87 4.32 1.47 -2.27
N ARG A 88 3.81 1.55 -3.51
CA ARG A 88 2.37 1.50 -3.79
C ARG A 88 2.04 0.42 -4.81
N LYS A 89 1.12 -0.48 -4.42
CA LYS A 89 0.43 -1.38 -5.33
C LYS A 89 -0.77 -0.66 -5.92
N PHE A 90 -0.82 -0.60 -7.25
CA PHE A 90 -1.97 -0.04 -7.97
C PHE A 90 -3.06 -1.09 -8.18
N GLN A 91 -4.28 -0.66 -8.53
CA GLN A 91 -5.42 -1.55 -8.78
C GLN A 91 -5.17 -2.53 -9.94
N LYS A 92 -4.47 -2.08 -11.00
CA LYS A 92 -4.13 -2.95 -12.14
C LYS A 92 -2.74 -3.52 -11.95
N PRO A 93 -2.58 -4.86 -11.97
CA PRO A 93 -1.25 -5.48 -11.87
C PRO A 93 -0.30 -5.00 -12.97
N THR A 94 0.94 -4.70 -12.58
CA THR A 94 2.01 -4.20 -13.46
C THR A 94 3.14 -5.22 -13.60
N VAL A 95 2.79 -6.49 -13.77
CA VAL A 95 3.76 -7.58 -13.93
C VAL A 95 4.29 -7.67 -15.36
N PHE A 96 5.55 -8.09 -15.52
CA PHE A 96 6.15 -8.38 -16.82
C PHE A 96 5.67 -9.76 -17.28
N GLU A 97 4.62 -9.79 -18.10
CA GLU A 97 3.94 -11.04 -18.52
C GLU A 97 4.84 -12.00 -19.30
N SER A 98 5.83 -11.50 -20.03
CA SER A 98 6.79 -12.28 -20.81
C SER A 98 7.96 -12.86 -19.98
N HIS A 99 8.05 -12.51 -18.71
CA HIS A 99 9.09 -12.96 -17.79
C HIS A 99 8.53 -13.98 -16.81
N THR A 100 9.42 -14.81 -16.26
CA THR A 100 9.03 -15.74 -15.19
C THR A 100 8.68 -14.98 -13.92
N VAL A 101 7.95 -15.63 -13.01
CA VAL A 101 7.69 -15.11 -11.65
C VAL A 101 9.01 -14.74 -10.97
N TYR A 102 10.00 -15.63 -11.08
CA TYR A 102 11.34 -15.42 -10.54
C TYR A 102 12.00 -14.15 -11.11
N ASP A 103 11.98 -14.00 -12.44
CA ASP A 103 12.59 -12.86 -13.12
C ASP A 103 11.90 -11.54 -12.78
N ASN A 104 10.57 -11.54 -12.62
CA ASN A 104 9.82 -10.36 -12.19
C ASN A 104 10.32 -9.83 -10.84
N ILE A 105 10.46 -10.71 -9.85
CA ILE A 105 10.95 -10.32 -8.51
C ILE A 105 12.43 -9.91 -8.60
N LEU A 106 13.26 -10.65 -9.36
CA LEU A 106 14.68 -10.36 -9.52
C LEU A 106 14.94 -8.99 -10.16
N LEU A 107 14.12 -8.60 -11.14
CA LEU A 107 14.18 -7.29 -11.82
C LEU A 107 13.72 -6.15 -10.89
N ALA A 108 12.86 -6.44 -9.93
CA ALA A 108 12.33 -5.46 -8.98
C ALA A 108 13.27 -5.19 -7.80
N LEU A 109 14.31 -6.03 -7.57
CA LEU A 109 15.25 -5.83 -6.46
C LEU A 109 15.89 -4.44 -6.52
N ASP A 110 15.94 -3.77 -5.36
CA ASP A 110 16.68 -2.52 -5.22
C ASP A 110 18.19 -2.79 -5.37
N ARG A 111 18.73 -2.30 -6.46
CA ARG A 111 20.15 -2.45 -6.79
C ARG A 111 20.74 -1.09 -7.13
N PRO A 112 22.03 -0.87 -6.83
CA PRO A 112 22.74 0.32 -7.30
C PRO A 112 22.64 0.43 -8.83
N ARG A 113 21.89 1.41 -9.33
CA ARG A 113 21.63 1.66 -10.76
C ARG A 113 22.80 2.37 -11.45
N GLY A 114 24.02 1.86 -11.29
CA GLY A 114 25.18 2.36 -12.02
C GLY A 114 25.24 1.74 -13.43
N VAL A 115 25.63 2.52 -14.46
CA VAL A 115 25.77 2.03 -15.85
C VAL A 115 26.65 0.77 -15.92
N LEU A 116 27.72 0.72 -15.13
CA LEU A 116 28.62 -0.44 -15.05
C LEU A 116 28.01 -1.63 -14.30
N SER A 117 27.21 -1.39 -13.25
CA SER A 117 26.53 -2.47 -12.52
C SER A 117 25.41 -3.09 -13.36
N THR A 118 24.74 -2.31 -14.19
CA THR A 118 23.70 -2.82 -15.11
C THR A 118 24.29 -3.63 -16.27
N LEU A 119 25.47 -3.25 -16.77
CA LEU A 119 26.13 -3.94 -17.90
C LEU A 119 26.94 -5.19 -17.48
N PHE A 120 27.47 -5.22 -16.25
CA PHE A 120 28.37 -6.27 -15.76
C PHE A 120 27.93 -6.92 -14.46
N GLY A 121 26.79 -6.49 -13.90
CA GLY A 121 26.24 -7.02 -12.63
C GLY A 121 25.79 -8.46 -12.82
N LYS A 122 26.62 -9.43 -12.38
CA LYS A 122 26.14 -10.78 -12.15
C LYS A 122 25.23 -10.75 -10.93
N SER A 123 24.07 -11.41 -11.02
CA SER A 123 23.24 -11.72 -9.87
C SER A 123 24.10 -12.39 -8.80
N ASN A 124 24.15 -11.81 -7.61
CA ASN A 124 24.93 -12.31 -6.49
C ASN A 124 24.10 -13.35 -5.72
N GLY A 125 24.75 -14.27 -4.99
CA GLY A 125 24.04 -15.25 -4.16
C GLY A 125 23.07 -14.63 -3.14
N THR A 126 23.29 -13.39 -2.73
CA THR A 126 22.40 -12.59 -1.87
C THR A 126 21.07 -12.24 -2.58
N ASP A 127 21.13 -11.90 -3.88
CA ASP A 127 19.95 -11.58 -4.67
C ASP A 127 19.03 -12.80 -4.84
N HIS A 128 19.60 -13.94 -5.15
CA HIS A 128 18.85 -15.20 -5.28
C HIS A 128 18.17 -15.57 -3.96
N LYS A 129 18.88 -15.45 -2.84
CA LYS A 129 18.33 -15.70 -1.51
C LYS A 129 17.14 -14.77 -1.21
N ARG A 130 17.24 -13.46 -1.53
CA ARG A 130 16.16 -12.51 -1.33
C ARG A 130 14.94 -12.82 -2.20
N VAL A 131 15.15 -13.23 -3.46
CA VAL A 131 14.07 -13.67 -4.34
C VAL A 131 13.37 -14.90 -3.76
N ASP A 132 14.13 -15.90 -3.27
CA ASP A 132 13.57 -17.12 -2.68
C ASP A 132 12.74 -16.79 -1.42
N GLU A 133 13.21 -15.90 -0.55
CA GLU A 133 12.46 -15.40 0.61
C GLU A 133 11.13 -14.75 0.21
N ILE A 134 11.14 -13.90 -0.82
CA ILE A 134 9.93 -13.23 -1.32
C ILE A 134 8.96 -14.24 -1.94
N LEU A 135 9.47 -15.21 -2.69
CA LEU A 135 8.68 -16.31 -3.27
C LEU A 135 7.98 -17.14 -2.18
N GLU A 136 8.65 -17.37 -1.05
CA GLU A 136 8.06 -18.06 0.10
C GLU A 136 6.95 -17.22 0.74
N ILE A 137 7.21 -15.92 1.03
CA ILE A 137 6.23 -15.00 1.61
C ILE A 137 4.99 -14.91 0.71
N THR A 138 5.18 -14.73 -0.61
CA THR A 138 4.09 -14.59 -1.59
C THR A 138 3.45 -15.92 -1.99
N ARG A 139 3.97 -17.08 -1.52
CA ARG A 139 3.51 -18.42 -1.87
C ARG A 139 3.56 -18.72 -3.37
N LEU A 140 4.48 -18.09 -4.07
CA LEU A 140 4.70 -18.30 -5.50
C LEU A 140 5.88 -19.21 -5.82
N GLY A 141 6.48 -19.85 -4.81
CA GLY A 141 7.65 -20.72 -4.97
C GLY A 141 7.48 -21.81 -6.03
N ASP A 142 6.35 -22.55 -5.98
CA ASP A 142 6.05 -23.61 -6.96
C ASP A 142 5.80 -23.08 -8.38
N LEU A 143 5.54 -21.77 -8.52
CA LEU A 143 5.28 -21.09 -9.78
C LEU A 143 6.48 -20.24 -10.25
N SER A 144 7.62 -20.36 -9.59
CA SER A 144 8.80 -19.50 -9.83
C SER A 144 9.27 -19.51 -11.29
N ALA A 145 9.16 -20.66 -11.98
CA ALA A 145 9.52 -20.82 -13.39
C ALA A 145 8.38 -20.49 -14.38
N GLU A 146 7.14 -20.27 -13.89
CA GLU A 146 6.00 -19.93 -14.74
C GLU A 146 6.11 -18.50 -15.26
N LEU A 147 5.59 -18.26 -16.46
CA LEU A 147 5.48 -16.90 -17.03
C LEU A 147 4.38 -16.12 -16.29
N GLY A 148 4.62 -14.82 -16.07
CA GLY A 148 3.64 -13.91 -15.50
C GLY A 148 2.29 -13.91 -16.24
N ALA A 149 2.32 -14.14 -17.56
CA ALA A 149 1.10 -14.27 -18.37
C ALA A 149 0.19 -15.42 -17.93
N ASN A 150 0.77 -16.53 -17.43
CA ASN A 150 0.04 -17.77 -17.06
C ASN A 150 -0.60 -17.71 -15.67
N LEU A 151 -0.29 -16.70 -14.87
CA LEU A 151 -0.80 -16.57 -13.53
C LEU A 151 -2.28 -16.18 -13.50
N SER A 152 -3.02 -16.68 -12.49
CA SER A 152 -4.36 -16.20 -12.18
C SER A 152 -4.32 -14.72 -11.79
N HIS A 153 -5.49 -14.06 -11.73
CA HIS A 153 -5.57 -12.68 -11.31
C HIS A 153 -5.00 -12.47 -9.90
N GLY A 154 -5.38 -13.32 -8.95
CA GLY A 154 -4.87 -13.26 -7.57
C GLY A 154 -3.36 -13.48 -7.49
N GLN A 155 -2.84 -14.47 -8.24
CA GLN A 155 -1.39 -14.74 -8.30
C GLN A 155 -0.61 -13.57 -8.90
N LYS A 156 -1.15 -12.87 -9.93
CA LYS A 156 -0.55 -11.63 -10.45
C LYS A 156 -0.50 -10.53 -9.38
N GLN A 157 -1.53 -10.41 -8.56
CA GLN A 157 -1.56 -9.46 -7.45
C GLN A 157 -0.50 -9.80 -6.38
N TRP A 158 -0.34 -11.09 -6.04
CA TRP A 158 0.71 -11.52 -5.11
C TRP A 158 2.11 -11.30 -5.68
N LEU A 159 2.30 -11.53 -6.98
CA LEU A 159 3.56 -11.23 -7.66
C LEU A 159 3.89 -9.74 -7.60
N GLU A 160 2.91 -8.86 -7.82
CA GLU A 160 3.09 -7.41 -7.71
C GLU A 160 3.48 -6.98 -6.29
N ILE A 161 2.84 -7.56 -5.27
CA ILE A 161 3.24 -7.37 -3.86
C ILE A 161 4.68 -7.85 -3.65
N GLY A 162 5.06 -9.00 -4.19
CA GLY A 162 6.43 -9.52 -4.15
C GLY A 162 7.45 -8.58 -4.80
N MET A 163 7.10 -7.99 -5.95
CA MET A 163 7.95 -6.99 -6.60
C MET A 163 8.12 -5.72 -5.76
N LEU A 164 7.10 -5.31 -5.00
CA LEU A 164 7.22 -4.20 -4.06
C LEU A 164 8.10 -4.57 -2.86
N LEU A 165 7.94 -5.77 -2.30
CA LEU A 165 8.80 -6.27 -1.21
C LEU A 165 10.26 -6.37 -1.61
N ALA A 166 10.55 -6.61 -2.90
CA ALA A 166 11.90 -6.63 -3.43
C ALA A 166 12.64 -5.28 -3.32
N GLN A 167 11.88 -4.18 -3.14
CA GLN A 167 12.40 -2.84 -2.93
C GLN A 167 12.59 -2.48 -1.45
N ASP A 168 12.32 -3.42 -0.53
CA ASP A 168 12.43 -3.28 0.92
C ASP A 168 11.74 -2.01 1.47
N PRO A 169 10.42 -1.82 1.22
CA PRO A 169 9.73 -0.60 1.57
C PRO A 169 9.49 -0.49 3.08
N MET A 170 9.63 0.71 3.65
CA MET A 170 9.21 1.01 5.03
C MET A 170 7.69 1.09 5.16
N LEU A 171 7.00 1.54 4.09
CA LEU A 171 5.55 1.67 4.03
C LEU A 171 5.01 1.10 2.72
N LEU A 172 4.12 0.13 2.81
CA LEU A 172 3.34 -0.36 1.67
C LEU A 172 1.95 0.26 1.67
N LEU A 173 1.59 0.84 0.54
CA LEU A 173 0.24 1.30 0.25
C LEU A 173 -0.41 0.31 -0.71
N VAL A 174 -1.46 -0.38 -0.28
CA VAL A 174 -2.09 -1.45 -1.04
C VAL A 174 -3.54 -1.07 -1.33
N ASP A 175 -3.85 -0.87 -2.62
CA ASP A 175 -5.16 -0.40 -3.08
C ASP A 175 -5.99 -1.58 -3.58
N GLU A 176 -7.11 -1.87 -2.90
CA GLU A 176 -8.07 -2.93 -3.19
C GLU A 176 -7.42 -4.30 -3.50
N PRO A 177 -6.63 -4.86 -2.56
CA PRO A 177 -5.88 -6.08 -2.80
C PRO A 177 -6.74 -7.32 -3.04
N ALA A 178 -7.99 -7.32 -2.57
CA ALA A 178 -8.92 -8.44 -2.71
C ALA A 178 -9.83 -8.35 -3.95
N ALA A 179 -9.74 -7.27 -4.73
CA ALA A 179 -10.63 -7.04 -5.86
C ALA A 179 -10.55 -8.15 -6.92
N GLY A 180 -11.69 -8.77 -7.23
CA GLY A 180 -11.79 -9.81 -8.26
C GLY A 180 -11.22 -11.17 -7.87
N MET A 181 -10.94 -11.39 -6.60
CA MET A 181 -10.47 -12.67 -6.05
C MET A 181 -11.62 -13.55 -5.61
N THR A 182 -11.37 -14.85 -5.57
CA THR A 182 -12.23 -15.82 -4.89
C THR A 182 -12.09 -15.70 -3.37
N ASP A 183 -13.04 -16.21 -2.59
CA ASP A 183 -13.00 -16.18 -1.12
C ASP A 183 -11.71 -16.80 -0.58
N ALA A 184 -11.23 -17.89 -1.21
CA ALA A 184 -9.98 -18.55 -0.83
C ALA A 184 -8.76 -17.65 -1.09
N GLU A 185 -8.67 -17.01 -2.26
CA GLU A 185 -7.60 -16.06 -2.60
C GLU A 185 -7.65 -14.83 -1.69
N THR A 186 -8.84 -14.34 -1.36
CA THR A 186 -9.07 -13.21 -0.43
C THR A 186 -8.52 -13.54 0.95
N ALA A 187 -8.85 -14.72 1.50
CA ALA A 187 -8.34 -15.19 2.79
C ALA A 187 -6.81 -15.39 2.77
N ASP A 188 -6.25 -15.88 1.66
CA ASP A 188 -4.80 -16.01 1.48
C ASP A 188 -4.11 -14.65 1.40
N THR A 189 -4.72 -13.68 0.73
CA THR A 189 -4.23 -12.29 0.65
C THR A 189 -4.22 -11.62 2.03
N ALA A 190 -5.26 -11.83 2.84
CA ALA A 190 -5.27 -11.33 4.22
C ALA A 190 -4.11 -11.91 5.05
N ARG A 191 -3.84 -13.22 4.90
CA ARG A 191 -2.70 -13.86 5.58
C ARG A 191 -1.36 -13.34 5.09
N LEU A 192 -1.20 -13.14 3.78
CA LEU A 192 0.00 -12.57 3.18
C LEU A 192 0.27 -11.16 3.74
N LEU A 193 -0.72 -10.28 3.75
CA LEU A 193 -0.55 -8.91 4.26
C LEU A 193 -0.22 -8.88 5.74
N LYS A 194 -0.78 -9.78 6.55
CA LYS A 194 -0.42 -9.92 7.97
C LYS A 194 1.02 -10.40 8.17
N GLU A 195 1.51 -11.28 7.29
CA GLU A 195 2.91 -11.72 7.34
C GLU A 195 3.85 -10.55 7.02
N ILE A 196 3.55 -9.80 5.97
CA ILE A 196 4.30 -8.61 5.56
C ILE A 196 4.32 -7.54 6.69
N ALA A 197 3.18 -7.37 7.37
CA ALA A 197 3.04 -6.37 8.43
C ALA A 197 3.88 -6.66 9.69
N LYS A 198 4.56 -7.81 9.80
CA LYS A 198 5.51 -8.07 10.88
C LYS A 198 6.79 -7.25 10.77
N ASP A 199 7.19 -6.94 9.53
CA ASP A 199 8.46 -6.29 9.24
C ASP A 199 8.28 -4.92 8.53
N HIS A 200 7.07 -4.63 8.03
CA HIS A 200 6.74 -3.42 7.27
C HIS A 200 5.49 -2.74 7.80
N SER A 201 5.41 -1.42 7.66
CA SER A 201 4.13 -0.72 7.84
C SER A 201 3.25 -0.90 6.61
N VAL A 202 1.94 -1.15 6.81
CA VAL A 202 1.04 -1.45 5.70
C VAL A 202 -0.24 -0.62 5.82
N VAL A 203 -0.59 0.11 4.77
CA VAL A 203 -1.90 0.77 4.65
C VAL A 203 -2.68 0.09 3.54
N VAL A 204 -3.82 -0.48 3.89
CA VAL A 204 -4.74 -1.15 2.97
C VAL A 204 -5.94 -0.26 2.75
N VAL A 205 -6.21 0.10 1.51
CA VAL A 205 -7.47 0.77 1.12
C VAL A 205 -8.42 -0.31 0.61
N GLU A 206 -9.59 -0.41 1.23
CA GLU A 206 -10.57 -1.45 0.91
C GLU A 206 -12.01 -0.97 1.06
N HIS A 207 -12.91 -1.70 0.44
CA HIS A 207 -14.36 -1.54 0.58
C HIS A 207 -15.06 -2.85 0.97
N ASP A 208 -14.37 -3.98 0.93
CA ASP A 208 -14.84 -5.28 1.40
C ASP A 208 -14.68 -5.39 2.93
N MET A 209 -15.80 -5.37 3.64
CA MET A 209 -15.82 -5.39 5.10
C MET A 209 -15.42 -6.76 5.69
N ASP A 210 -15.67 -7.84 4.96
CA ASP A 210 -15.28 -9.18 5.43
C ASP A 210 -13.77 -9.33 5.35
N PHE A 211 -13.16 -8.85 4.26
CA PHE A 211 -11.71 -8.79 4.16
C PHE A 211 -11.08 -7.90 5.25
N VAL A 212 -11.65 -6.71 5.51
CA VAL A 212 -11.17 -5.81 6.58
C VAL A 212 -11.32 -6.48 7.96
N ARG A 213 -12.39 -7.25 8.17
CA ARG A 213 -12.59 -8.04 9.39
C ARG A 213 -11.51 -9.11 9.55
N ASP A 214 -11.21 -9.80 8.46
CA ASP A 214 -10.16 -10.82 8.44
C ASP A 214 -8.79 -10.22 8.73
N LEU A 215 -8.50 -9.00 8.29
CA LEU A 215 -7.26 -8.30 8.66
C LEU A 215 -7.17 -8.07 10.18
N GLY A 216 -8.26 -7.73 10.85
CA GLY A 216 -8.32 -7.54 12.31
C GLY A 216 -7.47 -6.37 12.82
N VAL A 217 -7.37 -5.31 12.04
CA VAL A 217 -6.51 -4.14 12.28
C VAL A 217 -7.33 -2.89 12.64
N LYS A 218 -6.65 -1.82 13.03
CA LYS A 218 -7.28 -0.51 13.21
C LYS A 218 -7.82 -0.01 11.85
N VAL A 219 -9.03 0.52 11.88
CA VAL A 219 -9.75 1.03 10.72
C VAL A 219 -9.88 2.54 10.83
N THR A 220 -9.63 3.24 9.73
CA THR A 220 -9.94 4.67 9.54
C THR A 220 -11.01 4.80 8.48
N VAL A 221 -12.11 5.44 8.80
CA VAL A 221 -13.20 5.74 7.87
C VAL A 221 -12.99 7.12 7.28
N LEU A 222 -12.88 7.20 5.94
CA LEU A 222 -12.85 8.46 5.21
C LEU A 222 -14.23 8.79 4.65
N HIS A 223 -14.61 10.07 4.76
CA HIS A 223 -15.80 10.63 4.14
C HIS A 223 -15.55 12.09 3.74
N GLU A 224 -15.94 12.47 2.53
CA GLU A 224 -15.76 13.84 1.99
C GLU A 224 -14.36 14.43 2.21
N GLY A 225 -13.34 13.59 2.01
CA GLY A 225 -11.94 13.99 2.14
C GLY A 225 -11.46 14.22 3.59
N ARG A 226 -12.16 13.69 4.60
CA ARG A 226 -11.81 13.80 6.02
C ARG A 226 -11.84 12.45 6.72
N VAL A 227 -11.17 12.33 7.84
CA VAL A 227 -11.37 11.22 8.77
C VAL A 227 -12.70 11.43 9.49
N LEU A 228 -13.62 10.48 9.32
CA LEU A 228 -14.91 10.45 9.99
C LEU A 228 -14.83 9.73 11.34
N ALA A 229 -14.19 8.56 11.36
CA ALA A 229 -14.04 7.75 12.55
C ALA A 229 -12.79 6.88 12.49
N GLU A 230 -12.26 6.51 13.65
CA GLU A 230 -11.16 5.57 13.80
C GLU A 230 -11.42 4.60 14.96
N GLY A 231 -11.02 3.34 14.81
CA GLY A 231 -11.16 2.32 15.84
C GLY A 231 -11.03 0.91 15.30
N SER A 232 -11.47 -0.09 16.07
CA SER A 232 -11.69 -1.43 15.51
C SER A 232 -12.84 -1.43 14.52
N LEU A 233 -12.91 -2.44 13.64
CA LEU A 233 -14.04 -2.55 12.69
C LEU A 233 -15.39 -2.50 13.40
N ASP A 234 -15.52 -3.19 14.55
CA ASP A 234 -16.76 -3.21 15.33
C ASP A 234 -17.11 -1.83 15.88
N GLN A 235 -16.11 -1.08 16.35
CA GLN A 235 -16.33 0.29 16.86
C GLN A 235 -16.80 1.24 15.76
N VAL A 236 -16.15 1.24 14.60
CA VAL A 236 -16.52 2.11 13.49
C VAL A 236 -17.86 1.70 12.87
N SER A 237 -18.16 0.39 12.82
CA SER A 237 -19.44 -0.12 12.31
C SER A 237 -20.62 0.19 13.25
N ALA A 238 -20.37 0.43 14.54
CA ALA A 238 -21.38 0.85 15.49
C ALA A 238 -21.57 2.39 15.56
N ASN A 239 -20.72 3.15 14.89
CA ASN A 239 -20.83 4.61 14.87
C ASN A 239 -21.98 5.06 13.95
N GLN A 240 -22.92 5.86 14.51
CA GLN A 240 -24.10 6.29 13.79
C GLN A 240 -23.77 7.12 12.54
N GLU A 241 -22.78 8.01 12.61
CA GLU A 241 -22.34 8.82 11.47
C GLU A 241 -21.78 7.95 10.32
N VAL A 242 -21.06 6.88 10.67
CA VAL A 242 -20.54 5.91 9.68
C VAL A 242 -21.70 5.16 9.04
N ILE A 243 -22.67 4.69 9.84
CA ILE A 243 -23.87 3.99 9.35
C ILE A 243 -24.64 4.88 8.38
N ASP A 244 -24.86 6.15 8.74
CA ASP A 244 -25.63 7.10 7.91
C ASP A 244 -24.93 7.36 6.57
N VAL A 245 -23.59 7.47 6.56
CA VAL A 245 -22.79 7.64 5.35
C VAL A 245 -22.90 6.42 4.41
N TYR A 246 -22.85 5.20 4.96
CA TYR A 246 -22.95 3.98 4.14
C TYR A 246 -24.38 3.67 3.68
N LEU A 247 -25.39 4.11 4.43
CA LEU A 247 -26.82 3.99 4.04
C LEU A 247 -27.30 5.15 3.16
N GLY A 248 -26.48 6.18 2.92
CA GLY A 248 -26.82 7.34 2.10
C GLY A 248 -27.89 8.22 2.74
N ARG A 249 -27.85 8.36 4.05
CA ARG A 249 -28.79 9.21 4.83
C ARG A 249 -28.14 10.51 5.24
#